data_262990502d4672f8b507112c8af335c0
#
_entry.id   262990502d4672f8b507112c8af335c0
#
_cell.length_a   1.000
_cell.length_b   1.000
_cell.length_c   1.000
_cell.angle_alpha   90.00
_cell.angle_beta   90.00
_cell.angle_gamma   90.00
#
_symmetry.space_group_name_H-M   'P 1'
#
loop_
_entity.id
_entity.type
_entity.pdbx_description
1 polymer ?
#
loop_
_entity_poly.entity_id
_entity_poly.type
_entity_poly.pdbx_seq_one_letter_code
_entity_poly.pdbx_strand_id
1 'polypeptide(L)'
;LLDNRVDLAVHSLKDMPSSLPPEFTLAAVPYREDPRDAFISRNGETLEEIPTGSRIATGSVRRQALVKNIRPDLVVESVRGNVPTRLGKLDLEDGPDAIILAVAGLKRLGLHERITQHLSCSNFVSAVGQGALALETRASDPTTAAIAAKINHEGTLLEITAERAFLDEIGGGCSTSVTAHAKIRGERLEFSAFASTPDGTQVIRESIVDEASNA
;
A
#
# COMPACT_ATOMS: atom_id res chain seq x y z
N LEU A 1 -8.51 -15.06 -17.28
CA LEU A 1 -9.91 -15.26 -16.89
C LEU A 1 -10.83 -15.33 -18.11
N LEU A 2 -10.84 -14.34 -19.01
CA LEU A 2 -11.74 -14.30 -20.17
C LEU A 2 -11.56 -15.49 -21.12
N ASP A 3 -10.34 -15.93 -21.31
CA ASP A 3 -10.03 -17.09 -22.18
C ASP A 3 -10.29 -18.45 -21.52
N ASN A 4 -10.88 -18.47 -20.33
CA ASN A 4 -11.12 -19.68 -19.53
C ASN A 4 -9.88 -20.56 -19.27
N ARG A 5 -8.69 -19.93 -19.24
CA ARG A 5 -7.42 -20.63 -18.94
C ARG A 5 -7.19 -20.78 -17.43
N VAL A 6 -7.79 -19.91 -16.65
CA VAL A 6 -7.84 -19.92 -15.19
C VAL A 6 -9.21 -19.42 -14.74
N ASP A 7 -9.67 -19.81 -13.55
CA ASP A 7 -10.98 -19.44 -13.03
C ASP A 7 -10.90 -18.34 -11.98
N LEU A 8 -9.71 -18.17 -11.38
CA LEU A 8 -9.45 -17.19 -10.34
C LEU A 8 -8.07 -16.57 -10.55
N ALA A 9 -7.97 -15.26 -10.33
CA ALA A 9 -6.70 -14.53 -10.27
C ALA A 9 -6.50 -13.93 -8.88
N VAL A 10 -5.26 -13.96 -8.38
CA VAL A 10 -4.86 -13.36 -7.10
C VAL A 10 -3.95 -12.18 -7.36
N HIS A 11 -4.34 -11.03 -6.83
CA HIS A 11 -3.60 -9.78 -6.99
C HIS A 11 -3.16 -9.20 -5.64
N SER A 12 -2.09 -8.41 -5.65
CA SER A 12 -1.91 -7.39 -4.63
C SER A 12 -2.98 -6.31 -4.87
N LEU A 13 -3.87 -6.09 -3.92
CA LEU A 13 -5.04 -5.23 -4.14
C LEU A 13 -4.65 -3.80 -4.54
N LYS A 14 -3.55 -3.29 -4.00
CA LYS A 14 -3.02 -1.94 -4.33
C LYS A 14 -2.63 -1.76 -5.80
N ASP A 15 -2.43 -2.85 -6.54
CA ASP A 15 -2.04 -2.83 -7.96
C ASP A 15 -3.25 -2.98 -8.89
N MET A 16 -4.45 -3.16 -8.32
CA MET A 16 -5.71 -3.21 -9.05
C MET A 16 -6.28 -1.80 -9.31
N PRO A 17 -6.99 -1.61 -10.42
CA PRO A 17 -7.72 -0.36 -10.65
C PRO A 17 -8.82 -0.15 -9.60
N SER A 18 -9.19 1.10 -9.32
CA SER A 18 -10.28 1.43 -8.38
C SER A 18 -11.63 0.86 -8.85
N SER A 19 -11.92 0.92 -10.14
CA SER A 19 -13.09 0.30 -10.77
C SER A 19 -12.68 -0.89 -11.62
N LEU A 20 -13.39 -2.01 -11.49
CA LEU A 20 -13.18 -3.21 -12.31
C LEU A 20 -14.02 -3.15 -13.59
N PRO A 21 -13.52 -3.69 -14.72
CA PRO A 21 -14.35 -3.98 -15.88
C PRO A 21 -15.56 -4.86 -15.50
N PRO A 22 -16.72 -4.69 -16.16
CA PRO A 22 -17.95 -5.39 -15.79
C PRO A 22 -17.89 -6.93 -15.96
N GLU A 23 -16.92 -7.42 -16.72
CA GLU A 23 -16.65 -8.85 -16.90
C GLU A 23 -16.07 -9.53 -15.67
N PHE A 24 -15.55 -8.74 -14.71
CA PHE A 24 -14.88 -9.24 -13.52
C PHE A 24 -15.58 -8.81 -12.24
N THR A 25 -15.32 -9.56 -11.19
CA THR A 25 -15.77 -9.22 -9.83
C THR A 25 -14.66 -9.50 -8.82
N LEU A 26 -14.60 -8.65 -7.79
CA LEU A 26 -13.80 -8.89 -6.59
C LEU A 26 -14.56 -9.90 -5.73
N ALA A 27 -14.21 -11.17 -5.87
CA ALA A 27 -14.93 -12.28 -5.21
C ALA A 27 -14.60 -12.40 -3.72
N ALA A 28 -13.38 -12.03 -3.30
CA ALA A 28 -12.97 -12.05 -1.91
C ALA A 28 -11.76 -11.17 -1.64
N VAL A 29 -11.68 -10.67 -0.41
CA VAL A 29 -10.49 -10.03 0.17
C VAL A 29 -10.18 -10.78 1.46
N PRO A 30 -9.14 -11.61 1.51
CA PRO A 30 -8.71 -12.29 2.73
C PRO A 30 -8.21 -11.31 3.80
N TYR A 31 -7.94 -11.84 5.00
CA TYR A 31 -7.37 -11.05 6.09
C TYR A 31 -6.15 -10.25 5.62
N ARG A 32 -6.15 -8.95 5.92
CA ARG A 32 -5.12 -8.00 5.52
C ARG A 32 -3.84 -8.21 6.30
N GLU A 33 -2.72 -8.37 5.61
CA GLU A 33 -1.40 -8.31 6.23
C GLU A 33 -1.06 -6.85 6.58
N ASP A 34 -0.01 -6.64 7.35
CA ASP A 34 0.46 -5.33 7.81
C ASP A 34 0.50 -4.29 6.68
N PRO A 35 -0.34 -3.25 6.73
CA PRO A 35 -0.44 -2.25 5.66
C PRO A 35 0.70 -1.24 5.66
N ARG A 36 1.54 -1.22 6.70
CA ARG A 36 2.59 -0.22 6.87
C ARG A 36 3.65 -0.30 5.77
N ASP A 37 4.34 0.81 5.60
CA ASP A 37 5.60 0.84 4.90
C ASP A 37 6.75 0.49 5.85
N ALA A 38 7.76 -0.18 5.31
CA ALA A 38 9.00 -0.52 5.98
C ALA A 38 10.11 0.42 5.52
N PHE A 39 10.78 1.06 6.44
CA PHE A 39 12.04 1.74 6.21
C PHE A 39 13.17 0.75 6.49
N ILE A 40 14.10 0.63 5.58
CA ILE A 40 15.23 -0.28 5.66
C ILE A 40 16.48 0.55 5.36
N SER A 41 17.25 0.84 6.38
CA SER A 41 18.53 1.55 6.26
C SER A 41 19.70 0.58 6.26
N ARG A 42 20.82 1.04 5.72
CA ARG A 42 22.05 0.26 5.60
C ARG A 42 22.70 0.02 6.97
N ASN A 43 22.67 1.02 7.84
CA ASN A 43 23.37 1.00 9.13
C ASN A 43 22.42 0.91 10.34
N GLY A 44 21.13 0.72 10.13
CA GLY A 44 20.15 0.52 11.20
C GLY A 44 19.48 1.82 11.71
N GLU A 45 19.73 2.98 11.09
CA GLU A 45 19.08 4.23 11.47
C GLU A 45 17.59 4.22 11.10
N THR A 46 16.76 4.89 11.88
CA THR A 46 15.38 5.21 11.56
C THR A 46 15.28 6.36 10.55
N LEU A 47 14.06 6.62 10.01
CA LEU A 47 13.85 7.76 9.11
C LEU A 47 14.16 9.10 9.77
N GLU A 48 13.94 9.18 11.08
CA GLU A 48 14.21 10.37 11.89
C GLU A 48 15.72 10.59 12.14
N GLU A 49 16.47 9.49 12.26
CA GLU A 49 17.90 9.51 12.65
C GLU A 49 18.87 9.54 11.47
N ILE A 50 18.40 9.11 10.27
CA ILE A 50 19.30 9.03 9.10
C ILE A 50 19.89 10.41 8.78
N PRO A 51 21.20 10.51 8.45
CA PRO A 51 21.88 11.79 8.22
C PRO A 51 21.24 12.64 7.12
N THR A 52 21.33 13.96 7.29
CA THR A 52 20.96 14.94 6.25
C THR A 52 21.67 14.65 4.92
N GLY A 53 20.93 14.75 3.82
CA GLY A 53 21.45 14.47 2.49
C GLY A 53 21.49 12.99 2.10
N SER A 54 21.10 12.06 3.01
CA SER A 54 21.05 10.63 2.70
C SER A 54 20.10 10.33 1.55
N ARG A 55 20.45 9.31 0.75
CA ARG A 55 19.70 8.87 -0.43
C ARG A 55 18.68 7.79 -0.06
N ILE A 56 17.40 8.11 -0.24
CA ILE A 56 16.28 7.20 0.04
C ILE A 56 15.69 6.70 -1.26
N ALA A 57 15.73 5.39 -1.50
CA ALA A 57 15.24 4.79 -2.73
C ALA A 57 13.77 4.35 -2.62
N THR A 58 12.94 4.83 -3.53
CA THR A 58 11.56 4.37 -3.70
C THR A 58 11.05 4.62 -5.11
N GLY A 59 10.28 3.69 -5.67
CA GLY A 59 9.60 3.88 -6.96
C GLY A 59 8.17 4.45 -6.83
N SER A 60 7.72 4.79 -5.61
CA SER A 60 6.37 5.26 -5.34
C SER A 60 6.33 6.78 -5.17
N VAL A 61 5.57 7.48 -6.01
CA VAL A 61 5.35 8.94 -5.93
C VAL A 61 4.80 9.31 -4.55
N ARG A 62 3.85 8.55 -4.02
CA ARG A 62 3.31 8.72 -2.66
C ARG A 62 4.43 8.71 -1.60
N ARG A 63 5.30 7.68 -1.61
CA ARG A 63 6.39 7.59 -0.64
C ARG A 63 7.39 8.71 -0.80
N GLN A 64 7.70 9.12 -2.03
CA GLN A 64 8.56 10.27 -2.30
C GLN A 64 8.01 11.53 -1.64
N ALA A 65 6.73 11.82 -1.87
CA ALA A 65 6.05 12.98 -1.30
C ALA A 65 6.02 12.93 0.24
N LEU A 66 5.72 11.77 0.83
CA LEU A 66 5.71 11.57 2.27
C LEU A 66 7.10 11.77 2.90
N VAL A 67 8.17 11.21 2.28
CA VAL A 67 9.55 11.44 2.74
C VAL A 67 9.90 12.92 2.65
N LYS A 68 9.62 13.58 1.52
CA LYS A 68 9.94 14.99 1.33
C LYS A 68 9.18 15.91 2.28
N ASN A 69 7.95 15.56 2.62
CA ASN A 69 7.17 16.29 3.62
C ASN A 69 7.73 16.17 5.04
N ILE A 70 8.22 14.98 5.42
CA ILE A 70 8.74 14.70 6.78
C ILE A 70 10.22 15.13 6.90
N ARG A 71 11.03 14.84 5.88
CA ARG A 71 12.45 15.06 5.82
C ARG A 71 12.84 15.68 4.46
N PRO A 72 12.58 16.99 4.26
CA PRO A 72 12.88 17.70 2.99
C PRO A 72 14.37 17.74 2.67
N ASP A 73 15.21 17.52 3.66
CA ASP A 73 16.68 17.47 3.58
C ASP A 73 17.22 16.19 2.92
N LEU A 74 16.39 15.13 2.79
CA LEU A 74 16.82 13.87 2.19
C LEU A 74 16.74 13.90 0.65
N VAL A 75 17.59 13.14 0.00
CA VAL A 75 17.58 12.93 -1.45
C VAL A 75 16.75 11.71 -1.77
N VAL A 76 15.65 11.88 -2.54
CA VAL A 76 14.82 10.75 -2.94
C VAL A 76 15.14 10.32 -4.36
N GLU A 77 15.43 9.05 -4.55
CA GLU A 77 15.77 8.46 -5.86
C GLU A 77 14.84 7.31 -6.23
N SER A 78 14.65 7.12 -7.55
CA SER A 78 13.78 6.06 -8.05
C SER A 78 14.48 4.71 -8.08
N VAL A 79 13.79 3.67 -7.59
CA VAL A 79 14.25 2.29 -7.68
C VAL A 79 13.19 1.39 -8.31
N ARG A 80 13.60 0.51 -9.23
CA ARG A 80 12.73 -0.45 -9.92
C ARG A 80 13.19 -1.89 -9.67
N GLY A 81 12.29 -2.83 -9.87
CA GLY A 81 12.47 -4.26 -9.68
C GLY A 81 11.51 -4.83 -8.64
N ASN A 82 11.59 -6.13 -8.41
CA ASN A 82 10.89 -6.81 -7.31
C ASN A 82 11.58 -6.53 -5.96
N VAL A 83 11.01 -7.01 -4.86
CA VAL A 83 11.53 -6.77 -3.50
C VAL A 83 12.99 -7.24 -3.35
N PRO A 84 13.37 -8.48 -3.72
CA PRO A 84 14.76 -8.93 -3.63
C PRO A 84 15.73 -8.07 -4.46
N THR A 85 15.34 -7.71 -5.70
CA THR A 85 16.17 -6.85 -6.57
C THR A 85 16.41 -5.47 -5.95
N ARG A 86 15.36 -4.88 -5.33
CA ARG A 86 15.48 -3.57 -4.68
C ARG A 86 16.36 -3.64 -3.44
N LEU A 87 16.23 -4.69 -2.62
CA LEU A 87 17.08 -4.91 -1.46
C LEU A 87 18.55 -5.13 -1.88
N GLY A 88 18.76 -5.90 -2.96
CA GLY A 88 20.13 -6.07 -3.49
C GLY A 88 20.78 -4.76 -3.91
N LYS A 89 20.00 -3.76 -4.37
CA LYS A 89 20.55 -2.42 -4.65
C LYS A 89 20.94 -1.66 -3.40
N LEU A 90 20.23 -1.84 -2.28
CA LEU A 90 20.62 -1.27 -0.99
C LEU A 90 21.98 -1.84 -0.53
N ASP A 91 22.25 -3.10 -0.84
CA ASP A 91 23.46 -3.81 -0.39
C ASP A 91 24.71 -3.48 -1.25
N LEU A 92 24.57 -2.77 -2.38
CA LEU A 92 25.69 -2.34 -3.21
C LEU A 92 26.49 -1.21 -2.52
N GLU A 93 27.79 -1.15 -2.76
CA GLU A 93 28.68 -0.11 -2.21
C GLU A 93 28.18 1.30 -2.55
N ASP A 94 27.86 1.54 -3.84
CA ASP A 94 27.29 2.80 -4.34
C ASP A 94 25.76 2.88 -4.24
N GLY A 95 25.11 1.94 -3.54
CA GLY A 95 23.67 1.88 -3.36
C GLY A 95 23.12 3.03 -2.51
N PRO A 96 21.79 3.17 -2.41
CA PRO A 96 21.15 4.15 -1.55
C PRO A 96 21.45 3.87 -0.07
N ASP A 97 21.26 4.88 0.80
CA ASP A 97 21.45 4.73 2.24
C ASP A 97 20.28 4.03 2.89
N ALA A 98 19.09 4.18 2.32
CA ALA A 98 17.89 3.45 2.75
C ALA A 98 16.91 3.22 1.59
N ILE A 99 15.97 2.30 1.82
CA ILE A 99 14.88 1.97 0.88
C ILE A 99 13.55 1.86 1.60
N ILE A 100 12.45 2.23 0.93
CA ILE A 100 11.10 2.06 1.48
C ILE A 100 10.33 1.01 0.67
N LEU A 101 9.90 -0.04 1.36
CA LEU A 101 9.13 -1.16 0.80
C LEU A 101 7.84 -1.39 1.62
N ALA A 102 6.91 -2.22 1.11
CA ALA A 102 5.75 -2.63 1.87
C ALA A 102 6.11 -3.77 2.85
N VAL A 103 5.75 -3.64 4.12
CA VAL A 103 5.96 -4.69 5.14
C VAL A 103 5.39 -6.03 4.69
N ALA A 104 4.15 -6.05 4.17
CA ALA A 104 3.51 -7.27 3.69
C ALA A 104 4.33 -8.02 2.62
N GLY A 105 5.02 -7.29 1.73
CA GLY A 105 5.88 -7.90 0.72
C GLY A 105 7.12 -8.55 1.32
N LEU A 106 7.73 -7.90 2.30
CA LEU A 106 8.90 -8.43 3.02
C LEU A 106 8.52 -9.67 3.84
N LYS A 107 7.42 -9.64 4.57
CA LYS A 107 6.93 -10.78 5.35
C LYS A 107 6.65 -12.00 4.47
N ARG A 108 5.96 -11.82 3.33
CA ARG A 108 5.66 -12.93 2.39
C ARG A 108 6.91 -13.59 1.81
N LEU A 109 8.01 -12.86 1.74
CA LEU A 109 9.30 -13.36 1.26
C LEU A 109 10.24 -13.83 2.38
N GLY A 110 9.81 -13.77 3.65
CA GLY A 110 10.67 -14.12 4.78
C GLY A 110 11.81 -13.12 5.05
N LEU A 111 11.66 -11.87 4.56
CA LEU A 111 12.70 -10.82 4.62
C LEU A 111 12.40 -9.76 5.68
N HIS A 112 11.50 -10.04 6.63
CA HIS A 112 11.04 -9.08 7.64
C HIS A 112 12.15 -8.66 8.61
N GLU A 113 13.15 -9.49 8.83
CA GLU A 113 14.32 -9.18 9.66
C GLU A 113 15.18 -8.01 9.10
N ARG A 114 14.99 -7.68 7.81
CA ARG A 114 15.65 -6.54 7.18
C ARG A 114 15.02 -5.19 7.55
N ILE A 115 13.85 -5.19 8.20
CA ILE A 115 13.10 -3.97 8.52
C ILE A 115 13.79 -3.25 9.67
N THR A 116 14.25 -2.03 9.42
CA THR A 116 14.80 -1.16 10.47
C THR A 116 13.67 -0.48 11.25
N GLN A 117 12.66 0.01 10.53
CA GLN A 117 11.53 0.73 11.13
C GLN A 117 10.23 0.45 10.38
N HIS A 118 9.15 0.24 11.13
CA HIS A 118 7.79 0.23 10.61
C HIS A 118 7.23 1.64 10.63
N LEU A 119 6.97 2.24 9.47
CA LEU A 119 6.41 3.58 9.36
C LEU A 119 4.92 3.57 9.71
N SER A 120 4.53 4.33 10.73
CA SER A 120 3.13 4.36 11.19
C SER A 120 2.20 4.94 10.15
N CYS A 121 1.05 4.30 9.89
CA CYS A 121 0.04 4.80 8.95
C CYS A 121 -0.54 6.17 9.38
N SER A 122 -0.43 6.58 10.64
CA SER A 122 -0.84 7.92 11.08
C SER A 122 0.01 9.04 10.49
N ASN A 123 1.31 8.81 10.30
CA ASN A 123 2.25 9.79 9.76
C ASN A 123 2.69 9.48 8.34
N PHE A 124 2.70 8.20 7.98
CA PHE A 124 3.10 7.71 6.68
C PHE A 124 1.97 6.87 6.08
N VAL A 125 0.90 7.55 5.63
CA VAL A 125 -0.34 6.90 5.14
C VAL A 125 -0.01 5.88 4.06
N SER A 126 -0.44 4.62 4.24
CA SER A 126 -0.16 3.52 3.31
C SER A 126 -0.85 3.70 1.95
N ALA A 127 -0.43 2.96 0.95
CA ALA A 127 -1.19 2.92 -0.31
C ALA A 127 -2.55 2.25 -0.08
N VAL A 128 -3.57 2.72 -0.80
CA VAL A 128 -4.89 2.07 -0.85
C VAL A 128 -4.72 0.58 -1.14
N GLY A 129 -5.30 -0.26 -0.31
CA GLY A 129 -5.21 -1.72 -0.45
C GLY A 129 -3.84 -2.34 -0.11
N GLN A 130 -2.88 -1.58 0.40
CA GLN A 130 -1.58 -2.17 0.76
C GLN A 130 -1.74 -3.20 1.88
N GLY A 131 -1.10 -4.35 1.71
CA GLY A 131 -1.20 -5.50 2.62
C GLY A 131 -2.31 -6.47 2.26
N ALA A 132 -3.37 -6.03 1.57
CA ALA A 132 -4.48 -6.88 1.15
C ALA A 132 -4.18 -7.62 -0.16
N LEU A 133 -4.72 -8.83 -0.27
CA LEU A 133 -4.86 -9.59 -1.50
C LEU A 133 -6.29 -9.45 -2.02
N ALA A 134 -6.45 -9.52 -3.32
CA ALA A 134 -7.74 -9.54 -4.00
C ALA A 134 -7.88 -10.85 -4.79
N LEU A 135 -9.00 -11.52 -4.64
CA LEU A 135 -9.38 -12.66 -5.46
C LEU A 135 -10.39 -12.19 -6.50
N GLU A 136 -9.99 -12.22 -7.77
CA GLU A 136 -10.80 -11.79 -8.90
C GLU A 136 -11.31 -13.01 -9.66
N THR A 137 -12.59 -12.99 -10.02
CA THR A 137 -13.22 -14.02 -10.86
C THR A 137 -13.98 -13.37 -12.01
N ARG A 138 -14.43 -14.18 -12.97
CA ARG A 138 -15.42 -13.71 -13.95
C ARG A 138 -16.75 -13.38 -13.24
N ALA A 139 -17.39 -12.29 -13.61
CA ALA A 139 -18.72 -11.93 -13.10
C ALA A 139 -19.77 -13.00 -13.47
N SER A 140 -19.55 -13.73 -14.57
CA SER A 140 -20.41 -14.83 -15.05
C SER A 140 -20.16 -16.18 -14.37
N ASP A 141 -19.24 -16.27 -13.41
CA ASP A 141 -18.90 -17.53 -12.70
C ASP A 141 -19.25 -17.45 -11.20
N PRO A 142 -20.52 -17.57 -10.84
CA PRO A 142 -20.96 -17.51 -9.44
C PRO A 142 -20.43 -18.69 -8.60
N THR A 143 -20.09 -19.82 -9.23
CA THR A 143 -19.57 -21.00 -8.53
C THR A 143 -18.18 -20.72 -7.98
N THR A 144 -17.27 -20.24 -8.80
CA THR A 144 -15.90 -19.88 -8.35
C THR A 144 -15.95 -18.72 -7.35
N ALA A 145 -16.79 -17.71 -7.59
CA ALA A 145 -17.00 -16.60 -6.67
C ALA A 145 -17.46 -17.08 -5.27
N ALA A 146 -18.42 -18.00 -5.20
CA ALA A 146 -18.90 -18.57 -3.93
C ALA A 146 -17.83 -19.39 -3.20
N ILE A 147 -16.92 -20.06 -3.92
CA ILE A 147 -15.80 -20.76 -3.32
C ILE A 147 -14.79 -19.74 -2.75
N ALA A 148 -14.43 -18.72 -3.52
CA ALA A 148 -13.52 -17.66 -3.09
C ALA A 148 -14.06 -16.90 -1.87
N ALA A 149 -15.37 -16.62 -1.83
CA ALA A 149 -16.01 -15.90 -0.73
C ALA A 149 -15.82 -16.58 0.65
N LYS A 150 -15.51 -17.87 0.70
CA LYS A 150 -15.27 -18.60 1.97
C LYS A 150 -14.03 -18.12 2.73
N ILE A 151 -13.09 -17.46 2.06
CA ILE A 151 -11.90 -16.88 2.69
C ILE A 151 -11.98 -15.35 2.77
N ASN A 152 -13.14 -14.78 2.46
CA ASN A 152 -13.34 -13.34 2.61
C ASN A 152 -13.27 -12.93 4.09
N HIS A 153 -12.62 -11.81 4.36
CA HIS A 153 -12.58 -11.20 5.70
C HIS A 153 -13.36 -9.90 5.67
N GLU A 154 -14.55 -9.90 6.25
CA GLU A 154 -15.51 -8.80 6.19
C GLU A 154 -14.91 -7.46 6.64
N GLY A 155 -14.19 -7.44 7.76
CA GLY A 155 -13.55 -6.22 8.26
C GLY A 155 -12.50 -5.67 7.27
N THR A 156 -11.70 -6.55 6.66
CA THR A 156 -10.76 -6.11 5.61
C THR A 156 -11.50 -5.59 4.38
N LEU A 157 -12.53 -6.28 3.93
CA LEU A 157 -13.31 -5.85 2.77
C LEU A 157 -13.90 -4.45 3.00
N LEU A 158 -14.42 -4.19 4.20
CA LEU A 158 -14.97 -2.88 4.57
C LEU A 158 -13.89 -1.77 4.57
N GLU A 159 -12.74 -2.03 5.21
CA GLU A 159 -11.58 -1.12 5.18
C GLU A 159 -11.20 -0.77 3.73
N ILE A 160 -11.09 -1.79 2.88
CA ILE A 160 -10.68 -1.64 1.47
C ILE A 160 -11.76 -0.91 0.65
N THR A 161 -13.03 -1.17 0.91
CA THR A 161 -14.14 -0.49 0.22
C THR A 161 -14.09 1.01 0.48
N ALA A 162 -13.92 1.43 1.74
CA ALA A 162 -13.78 2.83 2.09
C ALA A 162 -12.54 3.48 1.43
N GLU A 163 -11.38 2.80 1.47
CA GLU A 163 -10.15 3.31 0.82
C GLU A 163 -10.32 3.48 -0.69
N ARG A 164 -10.96 2.53 -1.37
CA ARG A 164 -11.17 2.53 -2.82
C ARG A 164 -12.21 3.57 -3.24
N ALA A 165 -13.31 3.70 -2.48
CA ALA A 165 -14.33 4.71 -2.74
C ALA A 165 -13.74 6.13 -2.70
N PHE A 166 -12.87 6.42 -1.73
CA PHE A 166 -12.15 7.69 -1.67
C PHE A 166 -11.28 7.92 -2.91
N LEU A 167 -10.52 6.91 -3.33
CA LEU A 167 -9.62 7.03 -4.48
C LEU A 167 -10.39 7.23 -5.79
N ASP A 168 -11.54 6.56 -5.93
CA ASP A 168 -12.43 6.65 -7.10
C ASP A 168 -13.08 8.04 -7.20
N GLU A 169 -13.57 8.58 -6.08
CA GLU A 169 -14.20 9.92 -6.01
C GLU A 169 -13.20 11.04 -6.35
N ILE A 170 -11.96 10.93 -5.90
CA ILE A 170 -10.94 11.95 -6.18
C ILE A 170 -10.35 11.80 -7.59
N GLY A 171 -10.61 10.68 -8.28
CA GLY A 171 -9.98 10.38 -9.57
C GLY A 171 -8.47 10.10 -9.44
N GLY A 172 -8.03 9.63 -8.27
CA GLY A 172 -6.65 9.28 -7.98
C GLY A 172 -6.26 7.90 -8.50
N GLY A 173 -4.96 7.63 -8.56
CA GLY A 173 -4.41 6.34 -9.00
C GLY A 173 -3.00 6.10 -8.50
N CYS A 174 -2.41 4.97 -8.85
CA CYS A 174 -1.07 4.55 -8.41
C CYS A 174 0.06 5.53 -8.77
N SER A 175 -0.18 6.43 -9.73
CA SER A 175 0.76 7.46 -10.19
C SER A 175 0.60 8.82 -9.49
N THR A 176 -0.37 8.95 -8.58
CA THR A 176 -0.63 10.20 -7.86
C THR A 176 -0.09 10.12 -6.43
N SER A 177 0.11 11.30 -5.81
CA SER A 177 0.46 11.41 -4.37
C SER A 177 -0.78 11.47 -3.50
N VAL A 178 -1.87 10.81 -3.92
CA VAL A 178 -3.14 10.72 -3.18
C VAL A 178 -3.27 9.31 -2.64
N THR A 179 -3.65 9.18 -1.38
CA THR A 179 -3.86 7.88 -0.74
C THR A 179 -4.78 8.00 0.48
N ALA A 180 -5.34 6.87 0.88
CA ALA A 180 -6.09 6.75 2.12
C ALA A 180 -5.78 5.43 2.82
N HIS A 181 -6.04 5.38 4.10
CA HIS A 181 -5.95 4.21 4.93
C HIS A 181 -7.13 4.15 5.89
N ALA A 182 -7.84 3.04 5.86
CA ALA A 182 -8.95 2.75 6.75
C ALA A 182 -8.57 1.62 7.73
N LYS A 183 -9.03 1.74 8.97
CA LYS A 183 -8.84 0.72 10.00
C LYS A 183 -10.08 0.58 10.89
N ILE A 184 -10.62 -0.63 10.97
CA ILE A 184 -11.71 -0.94 11.88
C ILE A 184 -11.15 -1.24 13.27
N ARG A 185 -11.72 -0.60 14.30
CA ARG A 185 -11.45 -0.84 15.71
C ARG A 185 -12.78 -0.96 16.48
N GLY A 186 -13.18 -2.21 16.69
CA GLY A 186 -14.51 -2.49 17.22
C GLY A 186 -15.59 -2.04 16.25
N GLU A 187 -16.49 -1.16 16.69
CA GLU A 187 -17.57 -0.60 15.87
C GLU A 187 -17.19 0.69 15.13
N ARG A 188 -15.94 1.14 15.23
CA ARG A 188 -15.48 2.39 14.62
C ARG A 188 -14.58 2.13 13.44
N LEU A 189 -14.71 2.96 12.43
CA LEU A 189 -13.80 3.09 11.29
C LEU A 189 -12.94 4.33 11.50
N GLU A 190 -11.63 4.14 11.65
CA GLU A 190 -10.63 5.21 11.59
C GLU A 190 -10.19 5.34 10.14
N PHE A 191 -10.35 6.52 9.57
CA PHE A 191 -9.97 6.79 8.17
C PHE A 191 -9.02 7.97 8.10
N SER A 192 -7.92 7.81 7.39
CA SER A 192 -6.91 8.85 7.18
C SER A 192 -6.62 9.00 5.70
N ALA A 193 -6.65 10.23 5.20
CA ALA A 193 -6.34 10.56 3.83
C ALA A 193 -5.12 11.48 3.74
N PHE A 194 -4.39 11.36 2.65
CA PHE A 194 -3.23 12.19 2.32
C PHE A 194 -3.26 12.51 0.83
N ALA A 195 -3.08 13.78 0.52
CA ALA A 195 -2.85 14.26 -0.83
C ALA A 195 -1.70 15.27 -0.83
N SER A 196 -0.87 15.25 -1.85
CA SER A 196 0.20 16.22 -1.97
C SER A 196 0.62 16.46 -3.42
N THR A 197 1.35 17.57 -3.63
CA THR A 197 2.18 17.72 -4.83
C THR A 197 3.28 16.65 -4.85
N PRO A 198 3.79 16.24 -6.03
CA PRO A 198 4.82 15.19 -6.11
C PRO A 198 6.11 15.51 -5.34
N ASP A 199 6.42 16.78 -5.15
CA ASP A 199 7.56 17.27 -4.37
C ASP A 199 7.31 17.32 -2.85
N GLY A 200 6.07 17.03 -2.40
CA GLY A 200 5.68 17.04 -0.99
C GLY A 200 5.60 18.43 -0.34
N THR A 201 5.65 19.51 -1.12
CA THR A 201 5.64 20.89 -0.59
C THR A 201 4.26 21.38 -0.21
N GLN A 202 3.21 20.94 -0.93
CA GLN A 202 1.81 21.22 -0.58
C GLN A 202 1.15 19.91 -0.15
N VAL A 203 0.63 19.89 1.05
CA VAL A 203 0.06 18.68 1.66
C VAL A 203 -1.32 18.99 2.24
N ILE A 204 -2.26 18.12 1.95
CA ILE A 204 -3.54 18.01 2.62
C ILE A 204 -3.57 16.68 3.36
N ARG A 205 -3.90 16.71 4.64
CA ARG A 205 -4.05 15.51 5.46
C ARG A 205 -5.30 15.68 6.32
N GLU A 206 -6.17 14.67 6.23
CA GLU A 206 -7.41 14.63 6.99
C GLU A 206 -7.56 13.27 7.65
N SER A 207 -8.22 13.25 8.80
CA SER A 207 -8.56 12.02 9.50
C SER A 207 -9.94 12.17 10.12
N ILE A 208 -10.75 11.13 9.95
CA ILE A 208 -12.08 11.03 10.54
C ILE A 208 -12.22 9.71 11.28
N VAL A 209 -13.13 9.69 12.25
CA VAL A 209 -13.57 8.48 12.95
C VAL A 209 -15.09 8.46 12.87
N ASP A 210 -15.65 7.39 12.35
CA ASP A 210 -17.10 7.20 12.22
C ASP A 210 -17.48 5.76 12.63
N GLU A 211 -18.77 5.47 12.65
CA GLU A 211 -19.24 4.10 12.85
C GLU A 211 -18.90 3.24 11.62
N ALA A 212 -18.44 2.01 11.85
CA ALA A 212 -18.09 1.09 10.77
C ALA A 212 -19.30 0.68 9.90
N SER A 213 -20.53 0.88 10.40
CA SER A 213 -21.78 0.69 9.65
C SER A 213 -22.01 1.74 8.57
N ASN A 214 -21.29 2.85 8.60
CA ASN A 214 -21.40 3.96 7.64
C ASN A 214 -20.31 3.90 6.54
N ALA A 215 -19.50 2.82 6.51
CA ALA A 215 -18.37 2.65 5.59
C ALA A 215 -18.77 2.18 4.18
#